data_a773f7024c156cb3fa6c73b47838c632
#
_entry.id   a773f7024c156cb3fa6c73b47838c632
#
_cell.length_a   1.000
_cell.length_b   1.000
_cell.length_c   1.000
_cell.angle_alpha   90.00
_cell.angle_beta   90.00
_cell.angle_gamma   90.00
#
_symmetry.space_group_name_H-M   'P 1'
#
loop_
_entity.id
_entity.type
_entity.pdbx_description
1 polymer ?
#
loop_
_entity_poly.entity_id
_entity_poly.type
_entity_poly.pdbx_seq_one_letter_code
_entity_poly.pdbx_strand_id
1 'polypeptide(L)'
;MKRTSPIKIQTCATSMRSCRYREAPMHRNSILNSRVTETKNKPHLAFILYIIAAAIIILGLYYLPNYFFLEKATADSTAFLLNSLGMNVQTNVVDENVFLSDIKIVKDCTGVQVIAVFFGMIIPIPKARLHKKLLTLLIISTSLYFANVLRIALEFSLLYLHILPWSIAHYPLSLLLGVVGVLILVLASDRLLPEFGDFLFSFSHARHEKD
;
A
#
# COMPACT_ATOMS: atom_id res chain seq x y z
N MET A 1 -50.95 -8.31 -6.72
CA MET A 1 -51.30 -8.77 -8.08
C MET A 1 -50.11 -8.48 -9.00
N LYS A 2 -49.24 -9.46 -9.23
CA LYS A 2 -48.14 -9.38 -10.22
C LYS A 2 -48.37 -10.45 -11.27
N ARG A 3 -48.57 -10.02 -12.50
CA ARG A 3 -48.79 -10.88 -13.66
C ARG A 3 -47.47 -11.52 -14.06
N THR A 4 -47.41 -12.83 -14.08
CA THR A 4 -46.37 -13.68 -14.66
C THR A 4 -46.67 -13.87 -16.15
N SER A 5 -45.73 -13.52 -17.04
CA SER A 5 -45.81 -13.77 -18.46
C SER A 5 -45.41 -15.21 -18.79
N PRO A 6 -46.09 -15.92 -19.71
CA PRO A 6 -45.77 -17.31 -20.01
C PRO A 6 -44.60 -17.44 -20.99
N ILE A 7 -43.76 -18.42 -20.72
CA ILE A 7 -42.68 -18.89 -21.59
C ILE A 7 -43.29 -19.62 -22.77
N LYS A 8 -43.02 -19.13 -23.98
CA LYS A 8 -43.38 -19.83 -25.22
C LYS A 8 -42.37 -20.94 -25.50
N ILE A 9 -42.82 -22.17 -25.32
CA ILE A 9 -42.13 -23.38 -25.80
C ILE A 9 -42.50 -23.52 -27.30
N GLN A 10 -41.53 -23.34 -28.19
CA GLN A 10 -41.68 -23.69 -29.60
C GLN A 10 -41.32 -25.17 -29.78
N THR A 11 -42.35 -25.99 -30.00
CA THR A 11 -42.22 -27.34 -30.47
C THR A 11 -41.94 -27.30 -31.97
N CYS A 12 -40.79 -27.78 -32.38
CA CYS A 12 -40.47 -27.99 -33.78
C CYS A 12 -40.77 -29.45 -34.14
N ALA A 13 -41.87 -29.63 -34.87
CA ALA A 13 -42.24 -30.93 -35.41
C ALA A 13 -41.73 -31.07 -36.87
N THR A 14 -41.02 -32.12 -37.09
CA THR A 14 -40.91 -32.95 -38.31
C THR A 14 -40.74 -32.24 -39.67
N SER A 15 -39.52 -32.23 -40.17
CA SER A 15 -39.26 -32.61 -41.56
C SER A 15 -37.76 -32.95 -41.76
N MET A 16 -37.50 -34.21 -42.04
CA MET A 16 -36.19 -34.73 -42.48
C MET A 16 -35.87 -34.10 -43.86
N ARG A 17 -34.90 -33.19 -43.89
CA ARG A 17 -34.06 -32.95 -45.07
C ARG A 17 -32.65 -32.67 -44.64
N SER A 18 -31.80 -33.59 -45.03
CA SER A 18 -30.35 -33.58 -45.12
C SER A 18 -29.72 -32.20 -45.05
N CYS A 19 -29.24 -31.77 -43.87
CA CYS A 19 -28.24 -30.72 -43.76
C CYS A 19 -26.86 -31.34 -43.93
N ARG A 20 -26.35 -31.22 -45.15
CA ARG A 20 -24.97 -31.56 -45.46
C ARG A 20 -24.08 -30.47 -44.83
N TYR A 21 -23.48 -30.77 -43.67
CA TYR A 21 -22.43 -29.93 -43.09
C TYR A 21 -21.26 -29.89 -44.06
N ARG A 22 -21.06 -28.74 -44.70
CA ARG A 22 -19.87 -28.46 -45.47
C ARG A 22 -18.75 -28.11 -44.45
N GLU A 23 -17.86 -29.05 -44.21
CA GLU A 23 -16.63 -28.78 -43.43
C GLU A 23 -15.82 -27.72 -44.16
N ALA A 24 -15.74 -26.54 -43.58
CA ALA A 24 -14.82 -25.50 -44.02
C ALA A 24 -13.39 -25.87 -43.59
N PRO A 25 -12.38 -25.68 -44.47
CA PRO A 25 -11.03 -26.14 -44.18
C PRO A 25 -10.43 -25.39 -42.98
N MET A 26 -10.12 -26.17 -41.95
CA MET A 26 -9.44 -25.78 -40.74
C MET A 26 -7.94 -25.58 -41.02
N HIS A 27 -7.60 -24.42 -41.63
CA HIS A 27 -6.20 -24.12 -41.92
C HIS A 27 -5.87 -22.63 -41.75
N ARG A 28 -6.15 -22.07 -40.53
CA ARG A 28 -5.63 -20.72 -40.18
C ARG A 28 -5.37 -20.46 -38.71
N ASN A 29 -5.32 -21.46 -37.86
CA ASN A 29 -5.09 -21.25 -36.39
C ASN A 29 -3.73 -21.71 -35.87
N SER A 30 -2.82 -22.20 -36.73
CA SER A 30 -1.51 -22.67 -36.28
C SER A 30 -0.48 -21.54 -36.05
N ILE A 31 -0.66 -20.37 -36.65
CA ILE A 31 0.31 -19.27 -36.57
C ILE A 31 0.02 -18.32 -35.40
N LEU A 32 -1.21 -18.27 -34.89
CA LEU A 32 -1.56 -17.45 -33.74
C LEU A 32 -1.24 -18.12 -32.39
N ASN A 33 -1.16 -19.45 -32.37
CA ASN A 33 -0.86 -20.19 -31.14
C ASN A 33 0.64 -20.21 -30.77
N SER A 34 1.54 -19.93 -31.72
CA SER A 34 2.98 -19.91 -31.44
C SER A 34 3.47 -18.66 -30.72
N ARG A 35 2.68 -17.57 -30.69
CA ARG A 35 3.04 -16.35 -29.92
C ARG A 35 2.46 -16.29 -28.51
N VAL A 36 1.52 -17.16 -28.18
CA VAL A 36 0.89 -17.18 -26.82
C VAL A 36 1.65 -18.10 -25.85
N THR A 37 2.47 -19.02 -26.37
CA THR A 37 3.18 -20.01 -25.53
C THR A 37 4.52 -19.53 -24.96
N GLU A 38 5.02 -18.38 -25.38
CA GLU A 38 6.38 -17.94 -24.97
C GLU A 38 6.43 -17.16 -23.64
N THR A 39 5.29 -16.84 -23.04
CA THR A 39 5.23 -16.09 -21.75
C THR A 39 4.97 -16.97 -20.53
N LYS A 40 4.89 -18.32 -20.69
CA LYS A 40 4.49 -19.23 -19.60
C LYS A 40 5.57 -19.54 -18.58
N ASN A 41 6.81 -19.05 -18.72
CA ASN A 41 7.93 -19.58 -17.94
C ASN A 41 8.73 -18.58 -17.09
N LYS A 42 8.14 -17.46 -16.58
CA LYS A 42 8.94 -16.59 -15.69
C LYS A 42 8.16 -15.90 -14.53
N PRO A 43 7.35 -16.59 -13.72
CA PRO A 43 6.80 -15.96 -12.51
C PRO A 43 7.91 -15.52 -11.55
N HIS A 44 9.01 -16.26 -11.46
CA HIS A 44 10.16 -15.91 -10.63
C HIS A 44 10.89 -14.66 -11.11
N LEU A 45 11.05 -14.46 -12.43
CA LEU A 45 11.70 -13.27 -12.98
C LEU A 45 10.83 -12.02 -12.72
N ALA A 46 9.53 -12.10 -12.89
CA ALA A 46 8.62 -10.99 -12.60
C ALA A 46 8.66 -10.60 -11.11
N PHE A 47 8.75 -11.58 -10.23
CA PHE A 47 8.92 -11.36 -8.80
C PHE A 47 10.25 -10.69 -8.45
N ILE A 48 11.36 -11.19 -9.00
CA ILE A 48 12.69 -10.58 -8.81
C ILE A 48 12.68 -9.13 -9.29
N LEU A 49 12.14 -8.85 -10.46
CA LEU A 49 12.02 -7.50 -10.99
C LEU A 49 11.16 -6.60 -10.10
N TYR A 50 10.07 -7.13 -9.56
CA TYR A 50 9.24 -6.40 -8.59
C TYR A 50 10.03 -6.05 -7.33
N ILE A 51 10.75 -6.99 -6.72
CA ILE A 51 11.57 -6.74 -5.52
C ILE A 51 12.67 -5.71 -5.81
N ILE A 52 13.36 -5.82 -6.95
CA ILE A 52 14.36 -4.85 -7.34
C ILE A 52 13.76 -3.46 -7.52
N ALA A 53 12.63 -3.35 -8.21
CA ALA A 53 11.94 -2.08 -8.41
C ALA A 53 11.48 -1.48 -7.07
N ALA A 54 10.90 -2.31 -6.18
CA ALA A 54 10.51 -1.90 -4.85
C ALA A 54 11.71 -1.39 -4.04
N ALA A 55 12.82 -2.13 -4.03
CA ALA A 55 14.03 -1.73 -3.33
C ALA A 55 14.60 -0.41 -3.85
N ILE A 56 14.65 -0.21 -5.18
CA ILE A 56 15.13 1.04 -5.79
C ILE A 56 14.24 2.21 -5.35
N ILE A 57 12.91 2.05 -5.34
CA ILE A 57 11.98 3.10 -4.92
C ILE A 57 12.15 3.41 -3.44
N ILE A 58 12.23 2.39 -2.58
CA ILE A 58 12.42 2.56 -1.13
C ILE A 58 13.71 3.29 -0.84
N LEU A 59 14.82 2.82 -1.40
CA LEU A 59 16.13 3.44 -1.19
C LEU A 59 16.18 4.85 -1.77
N GLY A 60 15.64 5.05 -2.98
CA GLY A 60 15.56 6.36 -3.60
C GLY A 60 14.81 7.36 -2.74
N LEU A 61 13.62 6.99 -2.26
CA LEU A 61 12.83 7.84 -1.37
C LEU A 61 13.50 8.03 -0.01
N TYR A 62 14.12 6.99 0.57
CA TYR A 62 14.75 7.10 1.88
C TYR A 62 16.01 7.98 1.86
N TYR A 63 16.82 7.91 0.82
CA TYR A 63 18.07 8.68 0.68
C TYR A 63 17.88 10.01 -0.03
N LEU A 64 16.64 10.39 -0.46
CA LEU A 64 16.41 11.72 -0.98
C LEU A 64 16.94 12.75 0.01
N PRO A 65 17.81 13.65 -0.42
CA PRO A 65 18.38 14.64 0.46
C PRO A 65 17.30 15.60 0.94
N ASN A 66 17.36 15.99 2.16
CA ASN A 66 16.62 17.10 2.75
C ASN A 66 15.13 16.85 3.06
N TYR A 67 14.89 16.20 4.20
CA TYR A 67 13.56 16.11 4.81
C TYR A 67 13.27 17.25 5.81
N PHE A 68 14.06 18.31 5.83
CA PHE A 68 13.92 19.45 6.74
C PHE A 68 12.50 20.02 6.78
N PHE A 69 11.86 20.17 5.60
CA PHE A 69 10.48 20.65 5.55
C PHE A 69 9.51 19.69 6.26
N LEU A 70 9.69 18.37 6.09
CA LEU A 70 8.84 17.37 6.72
C LEU A 70 9.11 17.27 8.24
N GLU A 71 10.37 17.38 8.65
CA GLU A 71 10.75 17.44 10.07
C GLU A 71 10.12 18.64 10.75
N LYS A 72 10.22 19.82 10.10
CA LYS A 72 9.61 21.05 10.61
C LYS A 72 8.08 20.95 10.65
N ALA A 73 7.44 20.47 9.58
CA ALA A 73 5.98 20.29 9.56
C ALA A 73 5.51 19.31 10.65
N THR A 74 6.27 18.23 10.90
CA THR A 74 5.97 17.27 11.97
C THR A 74 6.11 17.92 13.36
N ALA A 75 7.17 18.69 13.60
CA ALA A 75 7.38 19.39 14.86
C ALA A 75 6.28 20.42 15.11
N ASP A 76 5.97 21.26 14.10
CA ASP A 76 4.95 22.31 14.22
C ASP A 76 3.55 21.70 14.44
N SER A 77 3.19 20.64 13.72
CA SER A 77 1.91 19.94 13.91
C SER A 77 1.80 19.31 15.30
N THR A 78 2.91 18.73 15.79
CA THR A 78 2.96 18.15 17.14
C THR A 78 2.86 19.23 18.21
N ALA A 79 3.59 20.33 18.07
CA ALA A 79 3.52 21.48 18.98
C ALA A 79 2.10 22.07 19.02
N PHE A 80 1.46 22.24 17.86
CA PHE A 80 0.07 22.70 17.77
C PHE A 80 -0.88 21.78 18.55
N LEU A 81 -0.74 20.45 18.38
CA LEU A 81 -1.56 19.48 19.09
C LEU A 81 -1.34 19.55 20.60
N LEU A 82 -0.08 19.59 21.04
CA LEU A 82 0.27 19.66 22.49
C LEU A 82 -0.21 20.97 23.12
N ASN A 83 -0.06 22.09 22.43
CA ASN A 83 -0.52 23.39 22.91
C ASN A 83 -2.05 23.45 23.01
N SER A 84 -2.78 22.76 22.10
CA SER A 84 -4.23 22.64 22.20
C SER A 84 -4.69 21.81 23.41
N LEU A 85 -3.81 20.94 23.95
CA LEU A 85 -4.01 20.21 25.19
C LEU A 85 -3.55 20.97 26.44
N GLY A 86 -3.13 22.24 26.29
CA GLY A 86 -2.72 23.10 27.41
C GLY A 86 -1.24 22.99 27.79
N MET A 87 -0.42 22.30 27.01
CA MET A 87 1.03 22.25 27.19
C MET A 87 1.67 23.44 26.49
N ASN A 88 2.69 24.04 27.09
CA ASN A 88 3.42 25.15 26.47
C ASN A 88 4.69 24.63 25.78
N VAL A 89 4.54 24.17 24.53
CA VAL A 89 5.61 23.57 23.73
C VAL A 89 5.95 24.45 22.55
N GLN A 90 7.25 24.70 22.33
CA GLN A 90 7.75 25.53 21.24
C GLN A 90 8.60 24.70 20.27
N THR A 91 8.54 25.06 19.00
CA THR A 91 9.44 24.53 17.97
C THR A 91 10.58 25.50 17.74
N ASN A 92 11.80 25.00 17.75
CA ASN A 92 13.01 25.78 17.51
C ASN A 92 13.81 25.14 16.36
N VAL A 93 14.47 25.98 15.57
CA VAL A 93 15.39 25.54 14.52
C VAL A 93 16.77 26.07 14.84
N VAL A 94 17.73 25.18 15.00
CA VAL A 94 19.15 25.52 15.30
C VAL A 94 20.02 24.72 14.35
N ASP A 95 20.84 25.41 13.55
CA ASP A 95 21.78 24.78 12.60
C ASP A 95 21.13 23.71 11.71
N GLU A 96 20.01 24.06 11.07
CA GLU A 96 19.20 23.17 10.21
C GLU A 96 18.59 21.96 10.93
N ASN A 97 18.70 21.87 12.25
CA ASN A 97 18.04 20.85 13.06
C ASN A 97 16.75 21.39 13.66
N VAL A 98 15.71 20.59 13.62
CA VAL A 98 14.40 20.94 14.18
C VAL A 98 14.26 20.34 15.58
N PHE A 99 13.86 21.17 16.55
CA PHE A 99 13.64 20.75 17.92
C PHE A 99 12.20 21.03 18.33
N LEU A 100 11.63 20.10 19.06
CA LEU A 100 10.38 20.24 19.79
C LEU A 100 10.73 20.38 21.27
N SER A 101 10.74 21.61 21.80
CA SER A 101 11.41 21.95 23.07
C SER A 101 12.88 21.46 23.06
N ASP A 102 13.25 20.49 23.89
CA ASP A 102 14.60 19.95 23.97
C ASP A 102 14.80 18.66 23.16
N ILE A 103 13.76 18.17 22.47
CA ILE A 103 13.79 16.93 21.71
C ILE A 103 14.05 17.22 20.24
N LYS A 104 15.15 16.69 19.70
CA LYS A 104 15.46 16.80 18.27
C LYS A 104 14.55 15.91 17.45
N ILE A 105 13.83 16.50 16.48
CA ILE A 105 13.04 15.78 15.49
C ILE A 105 13.95 15.46 14.31
N VAL A 106 14.16 14.20 14.05
CA VAL A 106 14.98 13.70 12.93
C VAL A 106 14.08 13.04 11.88
N LYS A 107 14.63 12.79 10.70
CA LYS A 107 13.97 12.12 9.58
C LYS A 107 13.17 10.87 10.02
N ASP A 108 13.73 10.08 10.90
CA ASP A 108 13.11 8.85 11.40
C ASP A 108 11.84 9.11 12.22
N CYS A 109 11.75 10.30 12.83
CA CYS A 109 10.56 10.75 13.56
C CYS A 109 9.41 11.20 12.62
N THR A 110 9.65 11.35 11.33
CA THR A 110 8.63 11.83 10.38
C THR A 110 7.77 10.70 9.79
N GLY A 111 8.15 9.45 9.99
CA GLY A 111 7.48 8.28 9.39
C GLY A 111 7.78 8.07 7.91
N VAL A 112 8.70 8.83 7.33
CA VAL A 112 9.07 8.75 5.90
C VAL A 112 9.56 7.36 5.49
N GLN A 113 10.19 6.62 6.41
CA GLN A 113 10.63 5.23 6.15
C GLN A 113 9.46 4.32 5.79
N VAL A 114 8.38 4.39 6.57
CA VAL A 114 7.18 3.58 6.35
C VAL A 114 6.46 4.04 5.09
N ILE A 115 6.38 5.35 4.84
CA ILE A 115 5.85 5.90 3.58
C ILE A 115 6.63 5.33 2.40
N ALA A 116 7.97 5.36 2.43
CA ALA A 116 8.82 4.83 1.36
C ALA A 116 8.56 3.33 1.09
N VAL A 117 8.36 2.54 2.15
CA VAL A 117 8.01 1.12 2.02
C VAL A 117 6.67 0.94 1.29
N PHE A 118 5.62 1.69 1.65
CA PHE A 118 4.34 1.61 0.95
C PHE A 118 4.46 2.04 -0.52
N PHE A 119 5.23 3.08 -0.83
CA PHE A 119 5.52 3.46 -2.21
C PHE A 119 6.21 2.34 -2.98
N GLY A 120 7.25 1.75 -2.39
CA GLY A 120 7.97 0.62 -3.00
C GLY A 120 7.10 -0.60 -3.22
N MET A 121 6.15 -0.88 -2.31
CA MET A 121 5.25 -2.01 -2.46
C MET A 121 4.13 -1.77 -3.48
N ILE A 122 3.53 -0.57 -3.52
CA ILE A 122 2.33 -0.29 -4.32
C ILE A 122 2.67 0.12 -5.76
N ILE A 123 3.71 0.92 -5.99
CA ILE A 123 4.03 1.46 -7.33
C ILE A 123 4.31 0.34 -8.34
N PRO A 124 5.14 -0.69 -8.03
CA PRO A 124 5.51 -1.68 -9.03
C PRO A 124 4.42 -2.69 -9.37
N ILE A 125 3.25 -2.69 -8.70
CA ILE A 125 2.16 -3.65 -8.98
C ILE A 125 1.69 -3.48 -10.45
N PRO A 126 1.84 -4.48 -11.32
CA PRO A 126 1.65 -4.28 -12.77
C PRO A 126 0.18 -4.10 -13.18
N LYS A 127 -0.76 -4.71 -12.45
CA LYS A 127 -2.18 -4.79 -12.85
C LYS A 127 -3.04 -3.61 -12.38
N ALA A 128 -2.59 -2.86 -11.38
CA ALA A 128 -3.38 -1.78 -10.80
C ALA A 128 -3.27 -0.49 -11.62
N ARG A 129 -4.39 0.21 -11.77
CA ARG A 129 -4.45 1.50 -12.49
C ARG A 129 -3.70 2.59 -11.72
N LEU A 130 -2.92 3.41 -12.42
CA LEU A 130 -2.05 4.42 -11.80
C LEU A 130 -2.81 5.38 -10.86
N HIS A 131 -3.99 5.85 -11.26
CA HIS A 131 -4.78 6.76 -10.42
C HIS A 131 -5.23 6.11 -9.10
N LYS A 132 -5.58 4.81 -9.11
CA LYS A 132 -5.89 4.08 -7.86
C LYS A 132 -4.68 3.96 -6.96
N LYS A 133 -3.50 3.65 -7.51
CA LYS A 133 -2.25 3.60 -6.75
C LYS A 133 -1.94 4.94 -6.09
N LEU A 134 -2.01 6.04 -6.86
CA LEU A 134 -1.74 7.38 -6.36
C LEU A 134 -2.74 7.79 -5.28
N LEU A 135 -4.03 7.51 -5.46
CA LEU A 135 -5.05 7.79 -4.45
C LEU A 135 -4.80 6.99 -3.17
N THR A 136 -4.51 5.69 -3.31
CA THR A 136 -4.19 4.83 -2.16
C THR A 136 -2.95 5.33 -1.42
N LEU A 137 -1.88 5.66 -2.14
CA LEU A 137 -0.66 6.21 -1.56
C LEU A 137 -0.90 7.55 -0.86
N LEU A 138 -1.72 8.42 -1.44
CA LEU A 138 -2.08 9.70 -0.82
C LEU A 138 -2.81 9.48 0.51
N ILE A 139 -3.83 8.62 0.52
CA ILE A 139 -4.60 8.30 1.73
C ILE A 139 -3.69 7.70 2.80
N ILE A 140 -2.87 6.70 2.43
CA ILE A 140 -1.95 6.04 3.36
C ILE A 140 -0.92 7.01 3.92
N SER A 141 -0.27 7.81 3.06
CA SER A 141 0.75 8.77 3.49
C SER A 141 0.18 9.82 4.42
N THR A 142 -1.01 10.33 4.12
CA THR A 142 -1.71 11.30 4.96
C THR A 142 -2.09 10.68 6.30
N SER A 143 -2.67 9.48 6.29
CA SER A 143 -3.04 8.75 7.52
C SER A 143 -1.82 8.44 8.38
N LEU A 144 -0.72 8.01 7.74
CA LEU A 144 0.54 7.73 8.43
C LEU A 144 1.14 8.98 9.06
N TYR A 145 1.12 10.11 8.34
CA TYR A 145 1.59 11.39 8.86
C TYR A 145 0.84 11.79 10.14
N PHE A 146 -0.49 11.77 10.12
CA PHE A 146 -1.28 12.09 11.30
C PHE A 146 -1.10 11.09 12.44
N ALA A 147 -1.05 9.79 12.15
CA ALA A 147 -0.76 8.77 13.16
C ALA A 147 0.60 8.98 13.80
N ASN A 148 1.60 9.40 13.02
CA ASN A 148 2.94 9.68 13.52
C ASN A 148 2.99 10.94 14.39
N VAL A 149 2.31 12.03 13.99
CA VAL A 149 2.17 13.24 14.83
C VAL A 149 1.51 12.90 16.16
N LEU A 150 0.43 12.10 16.13
CA LEU A 150 -0.27 11.65 17.35
C LEU A 150 0.63 10.79 18.24
N ARG A 151 1.43 9.91 17.65
CA ARG A 151 2.42 9.09 18.38
C ARG A 151 3.42 9.98 19.11
N ILE A 152 4.04 10.94 18.41
CA ILE A 152 5.03 11.83 19.02
C ILE A 152 4.38 12.69 20.13
N ALA A 153 3.18 13.20 19.89
CA ALA A 153 2.45 13.95 20.90
C ALA A 153 2.13 13.13 22.13
N LEU A 154 1.76 11.85 21.97
CA LEU A 154 1.53 10.93 23.07
C LEU A 154 2.82 10.66 23.87
N GLU A 155 3.91 10.33 23.16
CA GLU A 155 5.21 10.10 23.78
C GLU A 155 5.67 11.32 24.59
N PHE A 156 5.56 12.53 24.00
CA PHE A 156 5.91 13.78 24.66
C PHE A 156 5.02 14.04 25.88
N SER A 157 3.72 13.83 25.77
CA SER A 157 2.78 14.02 26.90
C SER A 157 3.10 13.11 28.08
N LEU A 158 3.41 11.83 27.82
CA LEU A 158 3.76 10.87 28.87
C LEU A 158 5.08 11.23 29.58
N LEU A 159 6.03 11.80 28.85
CA LEU A 159 7.28 12.31 29.40
C LEU A 159 7.04 13.57 30.21
N TYR A 160 6.28 14.53 29.68
CA TYR A 160 6.00 15.80 30.33
C TYR A 160 5.25 15.61 31.67
N LEU A 161 4.32 14.66 31.71
CA LEU A 161 3.57 14.30 32.89
C LEU A 161 4.36 13.39 33.87
N HIS A 162 5.63 13.07 33.57
CA HIS A 162 6.46 12.13 34.35
C HIS A 162 5.82 10.75 34.58
N ILE A 163 4.92 10.30 33.71
CA ILE A 163 4.25 9.00 33.85
C ILE A 163 5.19 7.86 33.50
N LEU A 164 6.01 8.03 32.44
CA LEU A 164 6.96 7.03 31.98
C LEU A 164 8.36 7.64 31.81
N PRO A 165 9.42 6.89 32.13
CA PRO A 165 10.77 7.29 31.78
C PRO A 165 11.01 7.26 30.28
N TRP A 166 11.97 8.08 29.80
CA TRP A 166 12.32 8.17 28.38
C TRP A 166 12.56 6.83 27.70
N SER A 167 13.28 5.92 28.38
CA SER A 167 13.61 4.61 27.85
C SER A 167 12.40 3.73 27.53
N ILE A 168 11.31 3.89 28.28
CA ILE A 168 10.07 3.12 28.08
C ILE A 168 9.15 3.84 27.08
N ALA A 169 9.02 5.16 27.17
CA ALA A 169 8.16 5.92 26.28
C ALA A 169 8.68 5.89 24.84
N HIS A 170 10.00 6.01 24.64
CA HIS A 170 10.58 6.15 23.30
C HIS A 170 10.77 4.82 22.56
N TYR A 171 11.25 3.76 23.21
CA TYR A 171 11.54 2.49 22.54
C TYR A 171 10.35 1.53 22.50
N PRO A 172 9.88 0.94 23.61
CA PRO A 172 8.85 -0.11 23.53
C PRO A 172 7.47 0.43 23.16
N LEU A 173 7.07 1.60 23.63
CA LEU A 173 5.78 2.19 23.30
C LEU A 173 5.74 2.63 21.84
N SER A 174 6.78 3.29 21.37
CA SER A 174 6.93 3.72 19.98
C SER A 174 6.91 2.53 19.02
N LEU A 175 7.63 1.44 19.35
CA LEU A 175 7.64 0.22 18.56
C LEU A 175 6.24 -0.41 18.50
N LEU A 176 5.56 -0.54 19.64
CA LEU A 176 4.22 -1.12 19.72
C LEU A 176 3.22 -0.33 18.87
N LEU A 177 3.19 1.00 19.05
CA LEU A 177 2.30 1.88 18.27
C LEU A 177 2.63 1.84 16.78
N GLY A 178 3.92 1.78 16.43
CA GLY A 178 4.38 1.65 15.05
C GLY A 178 3.92 0.35 14.39
N VAL A 179 4.10 -0.78 15.07
CA VAL A 179 3.67 -2.10 14.55
C VAL A 179 2.16 -2.15 14.37
N VAL A 180 1.38 -1.72 15.36
CA VAL A 180 -0.09 -1.69 15.28
C VAL A 180 -0.54 -0.76 14.15
N GLY A 181 0.06 0.42 14.04
CA GLY A 181 -0.24 1.38 12.97
C GLY A 181 0.04 0.81 11.59
N VAL A 182 1.19 0.18 11.38
CA VAL A 182 1.55 -0.46 10.10
C VAL A 182 0.58 -1.59 9.77
N LEU A 183 0.21 -2.45 10.71
CA LEU A 183 -0.76 -3.52 10.50
C LEU A 183 -2.12 -2.98 10.03
N ILE A 184 -2.62 -1.93 10.70
CA ILE A 184 -3.87 -1.27 10.30
C ILE A 184 -3.76 -0.71 8.88
N LEU A 185 -2.63 -0.08 8.53
CA LEU A 185 -2.42 0.51 7.21
C LEU A 185 -2.26 -0.55 6.12
N VAL A 186 -1.64 -1.70 6.40
CA VAL A 186 -1.57 -2.83 5.46
C VAL A 186 -2.98 -3.36 5.17
N LEU A 187 -3.80 -3.57 6.20
CA LEU A 187 -5.21 -3.98 6.04
C LEU A 187 -6.04 -2.94 5.28
N ALA A 188 -5.82 -1.66 5.56
CA ALA A 188 -6.46 -0.57 4.82
C ALA A 188 -6.03 -0.54 3.35
N SER A 189 -4.73 -0.79 3.08
CA SER A 189 -4.21 -0.87 1.71
C SER A 189 -4.86 -1.96 0.89
N ASP A 190 -5.08 -3.13 1.47
CA ASP A 190 -5.78 -4.24 0.84
C ASP A 190 -7.25 -3.89 0.51
N ARG A 191 -7.92 -3.16 1.41
CA ARG A 191 -9.28 -2.65 1.16
C ARG A 191 -9.36 -1.61 0.04
N LEU A 192 -8.36 -0.71 -0.03
CA LEU A 192 -8.29 0.38 -1.02
C LEU A 192 -7.81 -0.12 -2.38
N LEU A 193 -6.94 -1.12 -2.40
CA LEU A 193 -6.33 -1.68 -3.59
C LEU A 193 -6.34 -3.22 -3.51
N PRO A 194 -7.48 -3.88 -3.83
CA PRO A 194 -7.59 -5.35 -3.74
C PRO A 194 -6.51 -6.07 -4.56
N GLU A 195 -6.05 -5.46 -5.65
CA GLU A 195 -4.97 -5.99 -6.49
C GLU A 195 -3.64 -6.13 -5.71
N PHE A 196 -3.50 -5.44 -4.58
CA PHE A 196 -2.34 -5.54 -3.68
C PHE A 196 -2.35 -6.87 -2.92
N GLY A 197 -3.48 -7.22 -2.31
CA GLY A 197 -3.65 -8.50 -1.62
C GLY A 197 -3.52 -9.68 -2.58
N ASP A 198 -4.24 -9.64 -3.71
CA ASP A 198 -4.17 -10.68 -4.74
C ASP A 198 -2.74 -10.91 -5.23
N PHE A 199 -1.98 -9.83 -5.38
CA PHE A 199 -0.58 -9.90 -5.78
C PHE A 199 0.28 -10.58 -4.71
N LEU A 200 0.16 -10.22 -3.45
CA LEU A 200 0.89 -10.83 -2.34
C LEU A 200 0.54 -12.30 -2.17
N PHE A 201 -0.73 -12.67 -2.24
CA PHE A 201 -1.18 -14.05 -2.08
C PHE A 201 -0.85 -14.95 -3.28
N SER A 202 -0.75 -14.40 -4.48
CA SER A 202 -0.36 -15.17 -5.67
C SER A 202 1.00 -15.85 -5.55
N PHE A 203 1.91 -15.27 -4.77
CA PHE A 203 3.23 -15.86 -4.50
C PHE A 203 3.21 -16.96 -3.42
N SER A 204 2.28 -16.87 -2.48
CA SER A 204 2.12 -17.92 -1.45
C SER A 204 1.59 -19.22 -2.06
N HIS A 205 0.64 -19.15 -2.99
CA HIS A 205 0.05 -20.34 -3.63
C HIS A 205 1.00 -21.02 -4.62
N ALA A 206 1.85 -20.27 -5.31
CA ALA A 206 2.81 -20.85 -6.26
C ALA A 206 3.86 -21.75 -5.60
N ARG A 207 4.00 -21.70 -4.27
CA ARG A 207 4.93 -22.57 -3.51
C ARG A 207 4.30 -23.93 -3.16
N HIS A 208 2.99 -23.98 -2.89
CA HIS A 208 2.30 -25.22 -2.47
C HIS A 208 1.97 -26.18 -3.61
N GLU A 209 2.07 -25.75 -4.86
CA GLU A 209 1.79 -26.62 -6.03
C GLU A 209 3.02 -27.43 -6.50
N LYS A 210 4.16 -27.27 -5.81
CA LYS A 210 5.43 -27.98 -6.14
C LYS A 210 5.85 -29.05 -5.14
N ASP A 211 5.11 -29.21 -4.05
CA ASP A 211 5.27 -30.28 -3.06
C ASP A 211 4.18 -31.33 -3.23
#